data_7658276a8335534aac145169f0f140c0
#
_entry.id   7658276a8335534aac145169f0f140c0
#
_cell.length_a   1.000
_cell.length_b   1.000
_cell.length_c   1.000
_cell.angle_alpha   90.00
_cell.angle_beta   90.00
_cell.angle_gamma   90.00
#
_symmetry.space_group_name_H-M   'P 1'
#
loop_
_entity.id
_entity.type
_entity.pdbx_description
1 polymer ?
#
loop_
_entity_poly.entity_id
_entity_poly.type
_entity_poly.pdbx_seq_one_letter_code
_entity_poly.pdbx_strand_id
1 'polypeptide(L)'
;MKKHFWWMSVALWLPLQAAAQDGRFHSPVDIPFLMSGSFGEPRPNHFHCGIDVKTQGVVGKRVLSVCDGYVSRLTVGYDGFGNAVYVTHPNGLVSVYCHLNEFVPALKEVVRRCQYKEETERVDVKLPPAVFPVKAGDLI
;
A
#
# COMPACT_ATOMS: atom_id res chain seq x y z
N MET A 1 44.64 -33.64 34.08
CA MET A 1 43.21 -33.85 33.81
C MET A 1 42.60 -32.50 33.40
N LYS A 2 42.38 -32.24 32.13
CA LYS A 2 41.77 -31.01 31.62
C LYS A 2 40.28 -31.27 31.42
N LYS A 3 39.40 -30.59 32.19
CA LYS A 3 37.96 -30.68 32.05
C LYS A 3 37.53 -29.73 30.93
N HIS A 4 37.06 -30.25 29.81
CA HIS A 4 36.41 -29.48 28.73
C HIS A 4 34.97 -29.20 29.14
N PHE A 5 34.66 -27.92 29.37
CA PHE A 5 33.31 -27.43 29.63
C PHE A 5 32.68 -27.12 28.28
N TRP A 6 31.68 -27.93 27.87
CA TRP A 6 30.90 -27.69 26.64
C TRP A 6 29.78 -26.73 26.98
N TRP A 7 29.79 -25.56 26.39
CA TRP A 7 28.66 -24.61 26.40
C TRP A 7 27.68 -25.04 25.33
N MET A 8 26.55 -25.59 25.72
CA MET A 8 25.40 -25.77 24.82
C MET A 8 24.69 -24.44 24.70
N SER A 9 24.86 -23.76 23.54
CA SER A 9 24.05 -22.60 23.17
C SER A 9 22.70 -23.10 22.74
N VAL A 10 21.69 -22.97 23.60
CA VAL A 10 20.30 -23.17 23.22
C VAL A 10 19.84 -21.92 22.45
N ALA A 11 19.85 -22.00 21.13
CA ALA A 11 19.22 -20.98 20.30
C ALA A 11 17.71 -21.06 20.50
N LEU A 12 17.16 -20.09 21.24
CA LEU A 12 15.73 -19.95 21.43
C LEU A 12 15.13 -19.46 20.10
N TRP A 13 14.61 -20.38 19.29
CA TRP A 13 13.79 -20.05 18.12
C TRP A 13 12.45 -19.55 18.64
N LEU A 14 12.29 -18.23 18.75
CA LEU A 14 10.98 -17.62 18.89
C LEU A 14 10.28 -17.71 17.51
N PRO A 15 9.16 -18.42 17.39
CA PRO A 15 8.39 -18.38 16.17
C PRO A 15 7.88 -16.93 15.99
N LEU A 16 8.28 -16.30 14.90
CA LEU A 16 7.67 -15.07 14.46
C LEU A 16 6.22 -15.42 14.08
N GLN A 17 5.32 -15.27 15.05
CA GLN A 17 3.89 -15.41 14.80
C GLN A 17 3.49 -14.24 13.90
N ALA A 18 3.44 -14.51 12.59
CA ALA A 18 2.67 -13.67 11.69
C ALA A 18 1.24 -13.69 12.22
N ALA A 19 0.80 -12.60 12.84
CA ALA A 19 -0.58 -12.45 13.24
C ALA A 19 -1.42 -12.61 11.97
N ALA A 20 -2.15 -13.72 11.88
CA ALA A 20 -3.12 -13.93 10.83
C ALA A 20 -4.11 -12.77 10.96
N GLN A 21 -4.10 -11.85 10.01
CA GLN A 21 -5.15 -10.85 9.94
C GLN A 21 -6.46 -11.60 9.74
N ASP A 22 -7.43 -11.26 10.56
CA ASP A 22 -8.79 -11.83 10.62
C ASP A 22 -9.57 -11.55 9.32
N GLY A 23 -9.06 -11.80 8.16
CA GLY A 23 -9.70 -11.75 6.83
C GLY A 23 -10.64 -10.56 6.56
N ARG A 24 -10.75 -9.62 7.48
CA ARG A 24 -11.60 -8.44 7.39
C ARG A 24 -10.80 -7.27 6.85
N PHE A 25 -11.19 -6.81 5.67
CA PHE A 25 -10.69 -5.57 5.12
C PHE A 25 -11.42 -4.38 5.74
N HIS A 26 -10.68 -3.35 6.10
CA HIS A 26 -11.23 -2.03 6.43
C HIS A 26 -11.80 -1.39 5.15
N SER A 27 -12.83 -0.55 5.29
CA SER A 27 -13.31 0.23 4.15
C SER A 27 -12.20 1.16 3.62
N PRO A 28 -11.96 1.22 2.31
CA PRO A 28 -10.95 2.13 1.74
C PRO A 28 -11.38 3.59 1.78
N VAL A 29 -12.60 3.90 2.22
CA VAL A 29 -13.14 5.26 2.34
C VAL A 29 -13.94 5.40 3.62
N ASP A 30 -13.98 6.61 4.18
CA ASP A 30 -14.74 6.99 5.39
C ASP A 30 -16.16 7.49 5.09
N ILE A 31 -16.66 7.20 3.91
CA ILE A 31 -18.03 7.49 3.45
C ILE A 31 -18.74 6.17 3.12
N PRO A 32 -20.08 6.16 2.90
CA PRO A 32 -20.78 4.96 2.46
C PRO A 32 -20.12 4.34 1.22
N PHE A 33 -19.73 3.06 1.34
CA PHE A 33 -19.04 2.33 0.27
C PHE A 33 -20.04 1.97 -0.83
N LEU A 34 -20.03 2.72 -1.92
CA LEU A 34 -20.86 2.49 -3.09
C LEU A 34 -19.96 2.29 -4.32
N MET A 35 -20.11 1.15 -4.98
CA MET A 35 -19.41 0.86 -6.23
C MET A 35 -20.08 1.54 -7.42
N SER A 36 -19.29 2.00 -8.38
CA SER A 36 -19.72 2.49 -9.70
C SER A 36 -19.12 1.69 -10.86
N GLY A 37 -18.10 0.89 -10.62
CA GLY A 37 -17.49 -0.05 -11.55
C GLY A 37 -17.02 -1.30 -10.85
N SER A 38 -17.14 -2.45 -11.51
CA SER A 38 -16.75 -3.77 -10.96
C SER A 38 -15.49 -4.32 -11.64
N PHE A 39 -14.83 -5.26 -10.95
CA PHE A 39 -13.73 -6.01 -11.55
C PHE A 39 -14.20 -6.79 -12.79
N GLY A 40 -13.37 -6.78 -13.83
CA GLY A 40 -13.66 -7.47 -15.10
C GLY A 40 -14.66 -6.75 -16.00
N GLU A 41 -15.16 -5.58 -15.63
CA GLU A 41 -16.05 -4.79 -16.48
C GLU A 41 -15.35 -4.39 -17.78
N PRO A 42 -15.98 -4.61 -18.96
CA PRO A 42 -15.41 -4.19 -20.23
C PRO A 42 -15.24 -2.68 -20.32
N ARG A 43 -14.07 -2.23 -20.73
CA ARG A 43 -13.73 -0.85 -21.07
C ARG A 43 -13.31 -0.78 -22.55
N PRO A 44 -13.19 0.39 -23.17
CA PRO A 44 -12.93 0.50 -24.61
C PRO A 44 -11.70 -0.27 -25.12
N ASN A 45 -10.67 -0.43 -24.31
CA ASN A 45 -9.39 -1.05 -24.69
C ASN A 45 -8.82 -2.07 -23.68
N HIS A 46 -9.53 -2.34 -22.59
CA HIS A 46 -9.09 -3.27 -21.54
C HIS A 46 -10.27 -3.75 -20.67
N PHE A 47 -10.03 -4.72 -19.81
CA PHE A 47 -10.93 -5.06 -18.72
C PHE A 47 -10.54 -4.32 -17.46
N HIS A 48 -11.54 -3.86 -16.70
CA HIS A 48 -11.30 -3.16 -15.45
C HIS A 48 -10.61 -4.07 -14.42
N CYS A 49 -9.43 -3.67 -13.95
CA CYS A 49 -8.60 -4.48 -13.04
C CYS A 49 -8.91 -4.25 -11.55
N GLY A 50 -9.95 -3.49 -11.22
CA GLY A 50 -10.28 -3.12 -9.85
C GLY A 50 -11.77 -2.87 -9.66
N ILE A 51 -12.08 -2.09 -8.65
CA ILE A 51 -13.41 -1.58 -8.37
C ILE A 51 -13.37 -0.06 -8.31
N ASP A 52 -14.38 0.61 -8.88
CA ASP A 52 -14.54 2.05 -8.74
C ASP A 52 -15.46 2.36 -7.58
N VAL A 53 -15.03 3.25 -6.69
CA VAL A 53 -15.79 3.70 -5.53
C VAL A 53 -16.32 5.12 -5.76
N LYS A 54 -17.62 5.31 -5.54
CA LYS A 54 -18.26 6.63 -5.66
C LYS A 54 -17.77 7.58 -4.58
N THR A 55 -17.32 8.77 -4.98
CA THR A 55 -16.83 9.83 -4.10
C THR A 55 -17.85 10.94 -3.89
N GLN A 56 -19.15 10.65 -4.10
CA GLN A 56 -20.24 11.63 -3.96
C GLN A 56 -20.12 12.82 -4.95
N GLY A 57 -19.45 12.62 -6.09
CA GLY A 57 -19.26 13.64 -7.12
C GLY A 57 -18.21 14.71 -6.80
N VAL A 58 -17.37 14.50 -5.77
CA VAL A 58 -16.30 15.43 -5.38
C VAL A 58 -14.96 14.72 -5.27
N VAL A 59 -13.89 15.48 -5.49
CA VAL A 59 -12.51 15.03 -5.27
C VAL A 59 -12.05 15.29 -3.81
N GLY A 60 -10.92 14.70 -3.41
CA GLY A 60 -10.32 14.96 -2.09
C GLY A 60 -10.96 14.17 -0.95
N LYS A 61 -11.73 13.11 -1.24
CA LYS A 61 -12.18 12.17 -0.20
C LYS A 61 -10.99 11.40 0.37
N ARG A 62 -11.05 11.14 1.67
CA ARG A 62 -10.02 10.39 2.37
C ARG A 62 -9.97 8.95 1.88
N VAL A 63 -8.77 8.49 1.54
CA VAL A 63 -8.51 7.09 1.16
C VAL A 63 -7.73 6.43 2.28
N LEU A 64 -8.20 5.26 2.71
CA LEU A 64 -7.71 4.57 3.90
C LEU A 64 -7.12 3.20 3.52
N SER A 65 -6.08 2.79 4.23
CA SER A 65 -5.51 1.46 4.06
C SER A 65 -6.54 0.38 4.45
N VAL A 66 -6.75 -0.59 3.56
CA VAL A 66 -7.70 -1.69 3.82
C VAL A 66 -7.19 -2.69 4.86
N CYS A 67 -5.86 -2.76 5.05
CA CYS A 67 -5.22 -3.69 5.99
C CYS A 67 -3.91 -3.11 6.52
N ASP A 68 -3.37 -3.72 7.58
CA ASP A 68 -2.00 -3.50 8.03
C ASP A 68 -1.01 -3.84 6.92
N GLY A 69 0.09 -3.10 6.85
CA GLY A 69 1.13 -3.35 5.86
C GLY A 69 2.17 -2.24 5.80
N TYR A 70 2.73 -2.03 4.61
CA TYR A 70 3.63 -0.91 4.35
C TYR A 70 3.47 -0.42 2.92
N VAL A 71 3.67 0.88 2.70
CA VAL A 71 3.70 1.43 1.34
C VAL A 71 4.93 0.91 0.63
N SER A 72 4.73 0.08 -0.39
CA SER A 72 5.82 -0.60 -1.12
C SER A 72 6.17 0.06 -2.43
N ARG A 73 5.27 0.88 -3.00
CA ARG A 73 5.52 1.58 -4.28
C ARG A 73 4.62 2.81 -4.40
N LEU A 74 5.15 3.85 -5.02
CA LEU A 74 4.42 5.05 -5.43
C LEU A 74 4.58 5.27 -6.92
N THR A 75 3.51 5.63 -7.61
CA THR A 75 3.56 6.04 -9.02
C THR A 75 2.87 7.37 -9.23
N VAL A 76 3.42 8.17 -10.16
CA VAL A 76 2.82 9.39 -10.71
C VAL A 76 2.90 9.32 -12.22
N GLY A 77 1.77 9.49 -12.89
CA GLY A 77 1.71 9.45 -14.36
C GLY A 77 0.49 10.18 -14.89
N TYR A 78 0.50 10.48 -16.19
CA TYR A 78 -0.63 11.13 -16.88
C TYR A 78 -1.64 10.11 -17.42
N ASP A 79 -1.26 8.85 -17.47
CA ASP A 79 -2.01 7.72 -18.02
C ASP A 79 -2.11 6.58 -16.99
N GLY A 80 -2.97 5.61 -17.26
CA GLY A 80 -3.15 4.43 -16.41
C GLY A 80 -3.68 4.79 -15.02
N PHE A 81 -2.92 4.49 -13.97
CA PHE A 81 -3.36 4.66 -12.57
C PHE A 81 -3.18 6.08 -12.01
N GLY A 82 -2.55 6.99 -12.77
CA GLY A 82 -2.28 8.35 -12.29
C GLY A 82 -1.39 8.35 -11.04
N ASN A 83 -1.80 9.13 -10.04
CA ASN A 83 -1.21 9.05 -8.71
C ASN A 83 -1.70 7.76 -8.03
N ALA A 84 -0.78 6.85 -7.71
CA ALA A 84 -1.16 5.61 -7.04
C ALA A 84 -0.21 5.22 -5.90
N VAL A 85 -0.79 4.60 -4.88
CA VAL A 85 -0.11 4.02 -3.71
C VAL A 85 -0.33 2.52 -3.72
N TYR A 86 0.74 1.76 -3.53
CA TYR A 86 0.73 0.31 -3.38
C TYR A 86 1.09 -0.04 -1.94
N VAL A 87 0.25 -0.81 -1.29
CA VAL A 87 0.48 -1.29 0.08
C VAL A 87 0.63 -2.81 0.06
N THR A 88 1.77 -3.30 0.49
CA THR A 88 2.03 -4.73 0.67
C THR A 88 1.64 -5.15 2.07
N HIS A 89 0.84 -6.20 2.16
CA HIS A 89 0.27 -6.73 3.40
C HIS A 89 0.99 -7.99 3.88
N PRO A 90 0.94 -8.31 5.20
CA PRO A 90 1.60 -9.50 5.76
C PRO A 90 1.13 -10.83 5.15
N ASN A 91 -0.09 -10.89 4.60
CA ASN A 91 -0.64 -12.06 3.93
C ASN A 91 -0.15 -12.24 2.48
N GLY A 92 0.78 -11.38 2.00
CA GLY A 92 1.33 -11.42 0.65
C GLY A 92 0.47 -10.71 -0.41
N LEU A 93 -0.69 -10.20 -0.06
CA LEU A 93 -1.51 -9.41 -0.99
C LEU A 93 -0.97 -7.98 -1.09
N VAL A 94 -1.30 -7.33 -2.20
CA VAL A 94 -1.00 -5.92 -2.43
C VAL A 94 -2.29 -5.19 -2.77
N SER A 95 -2.65 -4.19 -1.99
CA SER A 95 -3.72 -3.26 -2.36
C SER A 95 -3.15 -2.08 -3.15
N VAL A 96 -3.91 -1.62 -4.16
CA VAL A 96 -3.50 -0.51 -5.01
C VAL A 96 -4.61 0.54 -5.00
N TYR A 97 -4.24 1.77 -4.66
CA TYR A 97 -5.14 2.93 -4.59
C TYR A 97 -4.77 3.88 -5.71
N CYS A 98 -5.65 4.02 -6.67
CA CYS A 98 -5.40 4.74 -7.92
C CYS A 98 -6.16 6.06 -7.99
N HIS A 99 -5.77 6.92 -8.94
CA HIS A 99 -6.43 8.19 -9.23
C HIS A 99 -6.51 9.12 -8.03
N LEU A 100 -5.51 9.06 -7.14
CA LEU A 100 -5.44 9.92 -5.97
C LEU A 100 -5.24 11.38 -6.40
N ASN A 101 -5.98 12.29 -5.76
CA ASN A 101 -5.81 13.72 -5.99
C ASN A 101 -4.44 14.19 -5.49
N GLU A 102 -4.03 13.72 -4.32
CA GLU A 102 -2.71 13.99 -3.73
C GLU A 102 -2.30 12.87 -2.78
N PHE A 103 -1.02 12.85 -2.43
CA PHE A 103 -0.46 11.96 -1.41
C PHE A 103 -0.46 12.63 -0.03
N VAL A 104 -0.46 11.84 1.03
CA VAL A 104 -0.18 12.35 2.39
C VAL A 104 1.21 13.02 2.42
N PRO A 105 1.45 14.01 3.31
CA PRO A 105 2.66 14.85 3.27
C PRO A 105 3.96 14.07 3.21
N ALA A 106 4.09 12.97 3.96
CA ALA A 106 5.30 12.15 3.98
C ALA A 106 5.58 11.46 2.62
N LEU A 107 4.55 10.92 1.96
CA LEU A 107 4.67 10.30 0.64
C LEU A 107 4.87 11.35 -0.47
N LYS A 108 4.21 12.51 -0.34
CA LYS A 108 4.39 13.65 -1.23
C LYS A 108 5.84 14.13 -1.28
N GLU A 109 6.52 14.14 -0.14
CA GLU A 109 7.94 14.50 -0.07
C GLU A 109 8.84 13.50 -0.79
N VAL A 110 8.54 12.19 -0.70
CA VAL A 110 9.27 11.16 -1.47
C VAL A 110 9.09 11.39 -2.97
N VAL A 111 7.85 11.59 -3.41
CA VAL A 111 7.54 11.86 -4.83
C VAL A 111 8.31 13.09 -5.30
N ARG A 112 8.23 14.20 -4.55
CA ARG A 112 8.93 15.45 -4.88
C ARG A 112 10.44 15.24 -5.04
N ARG A 113 11.08 14.53 -4.10
CA ARG A 113 12.52 14.21 -4.19
C ARG A 113 12.88 13.41 -5.43
N CYS A 114 12.05 12.41 -5.78
CA CYS A 114 12.25 11.62 -7.00
C CYS A 114 12.15 12.50 -8.24
N GLN A 115 11.12 13.36 -8.31
CA GLN A 115 10.90 14.27 -9.44
C GLN A 115 12.08 15.20 -9.64
N TYR A 116 12.58 15.83 -8.57
CA TYR A 116 13.75 16.72 -8.66
C TYR A 116 15.03 15.97 -9.02
N LYS A 117 15.23 14.77 -8.49
CA LYS A 117 16.43 13.95 -8.77
C LYS A 117 16.48 13.47 -10.21
N GLU A 118 15.35 13.02 -10.75
CA GLU A 118 15.26 12.44 -12.10
C GLU A 118 14.85 13.48 -13.16
N GLU A 119 14.65 14.76 -12.74
CA GLU A 119 14.20 15.87 -13.60
C GLU A 119 12.96 15.52 -14.44
N THR A 120 11.99 14.82 -13.83
CA THR A 120 10.78 14.35 -14.49
C THR A 120 9.56 14.48 -13.56
N GLU A 121 8.39 14.71 -14.14
CA GLU A 121 7.14 14.70 -13.38
C GLU A 121 6.64 13.28 -13.13
N ARG A 122 7.07 12.29 -13.92
CA ARG A 122 6.71 10.88 -13.74
C ARG A 122 7.55 10.26 -12.61
N VAL A 123 6.89 9.47 -11.78
CA VAL A 123 7.55 8.74 -10.68
C VAL A 123 7.11 7.28 -10.71
N ASP A 124 8.07 6.39 -10.51
CA ASP A 124 7.85 4.99 -10.20
C ASP A 124 8.93 4.55 -9.20
N VAL A 125 8.62 4.68 -7.92
CA VAL A 125 9.58 4.42 -6.85
C VAL A 125 9.10 3.28 -5.96
N LYS A 126 9.97 2.30 -5.71
CA LYS A 126 9.77 1.22 -4.74
C LYS A 126 10.36 1.63 -3.40
N LEU A 127 9.63 1.31 -2.33
CA LEU A 127 10.00 1.64 -0.96
C LEU A 127 10.25 0.36 -0.15
N PRO A 128 11.28 0.34 0.70
CA PRO A 128 11.56 -0.83 1.55
C PRO A 128 10.53 -0.94 2.69
N PRO A 129 10.33 -2.16 3.23
CA PRO A 129 9.27 -2.45 4.21
C PRO A 129 9.24 -1.60 5.48
N ALA A 130 10.40 -1.13 5.93
CA ALA A 130 10.50 -0.42 7.21
C ALA A 130 10.23 1.09 7.16
N VAL A 131 10.03 1.67 5.95
CA VAL A 131 10.03 3.15 5.79
C VAL A 131 8.66 3.75 6.04
N PHE A 132 7.59 3.13 5.51
CA PHE A 132 6.22 3.64 5.63
C PHE A 132 5.26 2.52 6.06
N PRO A 133 5.29 2.09 7.34
CA PRO A 133 4.30 1.16 7.86
C PRO A 133 2.93 1.85 7.92
N VAL A 134 1.88 1.09 7.67
CA VAL A 134 0.48 1.53 7.76
C VAL A 134 -0.35 0.51 8.51
N LYS A 135 -1.39 0.98 9.19
CA LYS A 135 -2.43 0.18 9.81
C LYS A 135 -3.71 0.24 9.01
N ALA A 136 -4.56 -0.77 9.17
CA ALA A 136 -5.92 -0.73 8.64
C ALA A 136 -6.63 0.55 9.13
N GLY A 137 -7.18 1.33 8.18
CA GLY A 137 -7.82 2.61 8.47
C GLY A 137 -6.90 3.83 8.48
N ASP A 138 -5.58 3.68 8.35
CA ASP A 138 -4.68 4.82 8.20
C ASP A 138 -4.91 5.53 6.86
N LEU A 139 -4.78 6.85 6.88
CA LEU A 139 -4.82 7.68 5.67
C LEU A 139 -3.58 7.43 4.81
N ILE A 140 -3.78 7.25 3.52
CA ILE A 140 -2.74 7.03 2.53
C ILE A 140 -2.76 8.02 1.37
#